data_1aacdbc623081b4db88c5e3900534a8d
#
_entry.id   1aacdbc623081b4db88c5e3900534a8d
#
_cell.length_a   1.000
_cell.length_b   1.000
_cell.length_c   1.000
_cell.angle_alpha   90.00
_cell.angle_beta   90.00
_cell.angle_gamma   90.00
#
_symmetry.space_group_name_H-M   'P 1'
#
loop_
_entity.id
_entity.type
_entity.pdbx_description
1 polymer ?
#
loop_
_entity_poly.entity_id
_entity_poly.type
_entity_poly.pdbx_seq_one_letter_code
_entity_poly.pdbx_strand_id
1 'polypeptide(L)'
;MGALVPESEAVDFDSVSSGDSYVWRATREFSAFGDLLAGVSWGALDFLLVDLPPGAERTFQYAEFLGAAASFVLVTIPSDVSRGVVSRAVAAMRKTPNRILGYVENMSGYYCEGCDAVRPLFTGSTSVDLDLPRLGAVPFDPALAAACDRGTPLADGRRASLVAIDAIAAKLSLLLEV
;
A
#
# COMPACT_ATOMS: atom_id res chain seq x y z
N MET A 1 9.18 9.59 -4.00
CA MET A 1 9.51 11.04 -4.04
C MET A 1 10.62 11.43 -3.07
N GLY A 2 10.72 10.84 -1.89
CA GLY A 2 11.80 11.15 -0.92
C GLY A 2 13.23 11.04 -1.47
N ALA A 3 13.46 10.23 -2.51
CA ALA A 3 14.77 10.12 -3.15
C ALA A 3 15.16 11.34 -4.03
N LEU A 4 14.24 12.25 -4.27
CA LEU A 4 14.45 13.43 -5.12
C LEU A 4 14.71 14.71 -4.32
N VAL A 5 14.63 14.61 -2.98
CA VAL A 5 14.91 15.74 -2.06
C VAL A 5 15.89 15.27 -0.98
N PRO A 6 16.72 16.18 -0.42
CA PRO A 6 17.58 15.88 0.71
C PRO A 6 16.78 15.31 1.90
N GLU A 7 17.39 14.40 2.69
CA GLU A 7 16.74 13.77 3.86
C GLU A 7 16.23 14.78 4.91
N SER A 8 16.77 15.98 4.90
CA SER A 8 16.37 17.08 5.81
C SER A 8 15.20 17.92 5.29
N GLU A 9 14.75 17.68 4.07
CA GLU A 9 13.69 18.46 3.46
C GLU A 9 12.47 17.58 3.17
N ALA A 10 11.30 18.03 3.61
CA ALA A 10 10.04 17.44 3.17
C ALA A 10 9.72 17.94 1.77
N VAL A 11 9.11 17.10 0.94
CA VAL A 11 8.49 17.57 -0.31
C VAL A 11 7.31 18.43 0.10
N ASP A 12 7.51 19.74 0.10
CA ASP A 12 6.46 20.69 0.43
C ASP A 12 5.69 21.05 -0.84
N PHE A 13 4.51 20.49 -0.97
CA PHE A 13 3.53 20.92 -1.97
C PHE A 13 2.79 22.19 -1.51
N ASP A 14 3.14 22.72 -0.34
CA ASP A 14 2.43 23.73 0.43
C ASP A 14 3.10 25.12 0.40
N SER A 15 3.90 25.44 -0.60
CA SER A 15 4.45 26.80 -0.77
C SER A 15 3.37 27.84 -1.10
N VAL A 16 2.17 27.62 -0.63
CA VAL A 16 1.00 28.47 -0.79
C VAL A 16 0.63 29.04 0.58
N SER A 17 0.56 30.36 0.62
CA SER A 17 0.16 31.13 1.80
C SER A 17 -1.09 30.57 2.48
N SER A 18 -1.14 30.70 3.81
CA SER A 18 -2.21 30.23 4.72
C SER A 18 -3.59 30.82 4.40
N GLY A 19 -4.15 30.53 3.25
CA GLY A 19 -5.43 31.00 2.76
C GLY A 19 -5.95 30.26 1.53
N ASP A 20 -5.12 29.44 0.91
CA ASP A 20 -5.55 28.72 -0.29
C ASP A 20 -6.38 27.49 0.03
N SER A 21 -7.46 27.33 -0.72
CA SER A 21 -8.44 26.29 -0.48
C SER A 21 -7.83 24.88 -0.69
N TYR A 22 -8.36 23.90 0.03
CA TYR A 22 -8.07 22.46 -0.11
C TYR A 22 -8.06 21.97 -1.58
N VAL A 23 -8.87 22.58 -2.43
CA VAL A 23 -8.97 22.28 -3.87
C VAL A 23 -7.65 22.55 -4.59
N TRP A 24 -6.98 23.66 -4.30
CA TRP A 24 -5.71 24.03 -4.94
C TRP A 24 -4.56 23.07 -4.57
N ARG A 25 -4.55 22.58 -3.33
CA ARG A 25 -3.54 21.62 -2.87
C ARG A 25 -3.71 20.29 -3.59
N ALA A 26 -4.93 19.77 -3.66
CA ALA A 26 -5.23 18.52 -4.37
C ALA A 26 -4.85 18.63 -5.86
N THR A 27 -5.18 19.74 -6.51
CA THR A 27 -4.84 19.97 -7.93
C THR A 27 -3.32 19.93 -8.15
N ARG A 28 -2.53 20.57 -7.29
CA ARG A 28 -1.06 20.57 -7.40
C ARG A 28 -0.46 19.19 -7.16
N GLU A 29 -0.97 18.45 -6.18
CA GLU A 29 -0.52 17.08 -5.90
C GLU A 29 -0.73 16.19 -7.13
N PHE A 30 -1.91 16.22 -7.73
CA PHE A 30 -2.19 15.45 -8.94
C PHE A 30 -1.42 15.93 -10.17
N SER A 31 -1.20 17.24 -10.30
CA SER A 31 -0.33 17.78 -11.36
C SER A 31 1.10 17.26 -11.20
N ALA A 32 1.69 17.38 -10.01
CA ALA A 32 3.05 16.89 -9.75
C ALA A 32 3.15 15.37 -9.91
N PHE A 33 2.14 14.62 -9.52
CA PHE A 33 2.09 13.18 -9.74
C PHE A 33 1.99 12.83 -11.23
N GLY A 34 1.18 13.54 -11.99
CA GLY A 34 1.09 13.39 -13.45
C GLY A 34 2.41 13.73 -14.15
N ASP A 35 3.06 14.83 -13.75
CA ASP A 35 4.36 15.24 -14.27
C ASP A 35 5.44 14.18 -13.97
N LEU A 36 5.40 13.58 -12.77
CA LEU A 36 6.31 12.48 -12.41
C LEU A 36 6.07 11.25 -13.29
N LEU A 37 4.82 10.84 -13.47
CA LEU A 37 4.47 9.69 -14.31
C LEU A 37 4.88 9.90 -15.76
N ALA A 38 4.71 11.11 -16.30
CA ALA A 38 5.02 11.45 -17.68
C ALA A 38 6.49 11.78 -17.92
N GLY A 39 7.19 12.36 -16.93
CA GLY A 39 8.54 12.88 -17.08
C GLY A 39 9.64 11.85 -16.79
N VAL A 40 9.35 10.75 -16.12
CA VAL A 40 10.32 9.71 -15.80
C VAL A 40 10.41 8.69 -16.94
N SER A 41 11.63 8.39 -17.37
CA SER A 41 11.87 7.27 -18.30
C SER A 41 11.86 5.96 -17.50
N TRP A 42 10.73 5.29 -17.44
CA TRP A 42 10.53 4.08 -16.65
C TRP A 42 11.21 2.82 -17.23
N GLY A 43 11.61 2.86 -18.51
CA GLY A 43 12.13 1.69 -19.20
C GLY A 43 11.08 0.59 -19.39
N ALA A 44 11.54 -0.65 -19.52
CA ALA A 44 10.65 -1.81 -19.57
C ALA A 44 10.30 -2.24 -18.13
N LEU A 45 9.07 -2.01 -17.70
CA LEU A 45 8.55 -2.38 -16.39
C LEU A 45 7.41 -3.38 -16.55
N ASP A 46 7.44 -4.43 -15.74
CA ASP A 46 6.29 -5.32 -15.55
C ASP A 46 5.27 -4.68 -14.60
N PHE A 47 5.75 -3.99 -13.56
CA PHE A 47 4.92 -3.34 -12.54
C PHE A 47 5.46 -1.95 -12.17
N LEU A 48 4.55 -1.03 -11.93
CA LEU A 48 4.79 0.22 -11.22
C LEU A 48 3.93 0.22 -9.96
N LEU A 49 4.58 0.19 -8.79
CA LEU A 49 3.91 0.25 -7.50
C LEU A 49 3.80 1.70 -7.03
N VAL A 50 2.59 2.12 -6.73
CA VAL A 50 2.29 3.45 -6.19
C VAL A 50 1.77 3.30 -4.78
N ASP A 51 2.53 3.80 -3.80
CA ASP A 51 2.09 3.89 -2.41
C ASP A 51 1.21 5.12 -2.24
N LEU A 52 -0.06 4.90 -1.89
CA LEU A 52 -1.05 5.97 -1.79
C LEU A 52 -1.14 6.51 -0.36
N PRO A 53 -1.40 7.81 -0.20
CA PRO A 53 -1.66 8.38 1.11
C PRO A 53 -2.91 7.75 1.75
N PRO A 54 -2.99 7.68 3.09
CA PRO A 54 -4.11 7.08 3.78
C PRO A 54 -5.41 7.89 3.59
N GLY A 55 -6.54 7.19 3.59
CA GLY A 55 -7.87 7.78 3.57
C GLY A 55 -8.69 7.40 2.35
N ALA A 56 -9.96 7.03 2.59
CA ALA A 56 -10.86 6.54 1.54
C ALA A 56 -11.12 7.58 0.43
N GLU A 57 -11.22 8.86 0.81
CA GLU A 57 -11.43 9.96 -0.14
C GLU A 57 -10.22 10.15 -1.06
N ARG A 58 -9.01 10.13 -0.49
CA ARG A 58 -7.76 10.22 -1.27
C ARG A 58 -7.63 9.03 -2.22
N THR A 59 -7.85 7.83 -1.73
CA THR A 59 -7.82 6.63 -2.56
C THR A 59 -8.79 6.72 -3.74
N PHE A 60 -10.00 7.25 -3.51
CA PHE A 60 -10.99 7.46 -4.56
C PHE A 60 -10.50 8.48 -5.62
N GLN A 61 -9.94 9.60 -5.19
CA GLN A 61 -9.39 10.62 -6.10
C GLN A 61 -8.25 10.07 -6.97
N TYR A 62 -7.34 9.27 -6.39
CA TYR A 62 -6.29 8.58 -7.16
C TYR A 62 -6.87 7.55 -8.12
N ALA A 63 -7.92 6.83 -7.72
CA ALA A 63 -8.59 5.89 -8.59
C ALA A 63 -9.22 6.59 -9.82
N GLU A 64 -9.87 7.70 -9.62
CA GLU A 64 -10.40 8.52 -10.73
C GLU A 64 -9.29 9.07 -11.62
N PHE A 65 -8.19 9.58 -11.03
CA PHE A 65 -7.06 10.13 -11.76
C PHE A 65 -6.35 9.08 -12.63
N LEU A 66 -6.09 7.90 -12.07
CA LEU A 66 -5.39 6.81 -12.77
C LEU A 66 -6.29 6.04 -13.75
N GLY A 67 -7.60 6.12 -13.56
CA GLY A 67 -8.57 5.45 -14.41
C GLY A 67 -8.37 3.93 -14.49
N ALA A 68 -8.91 3.29 -15.50
CA ALA A 68 -8.90 1.84 -15.67
C ALA A 68 -7.49 1.22 -15.87
N ALA A 69 -6.45 2.02 -16.07
CA ALA A 69 -5.08 1.55 -16.22
C ALA A 69 -4.48 1.04 -14.88
N ALA A 70 -5.03 1.49 -13.74
CA ALA A 70 -4.55 1.08 -12.44
C ALA A 70 -5.44 0.01 -11.80
N SER A 71 -4.80 -0.94 -11.13
CA SER A 71 -5.45 -1.93 -10.26
C SER A 71 -5.06 -1.68 -8.81
N PHE A 72 -5.96 -1.95 -7.87
CA PHE A 72 -5.74 -1.65 -6.46
C PHE A 72 -5.61 -2.92 -5.62
N VAL A 73 -4.67 -2.88 -4.69
CA VAL A 73 -4.52 -3.83 -3.59
C VAL A 73 -4.75 -3.07 -2.29
N LEU A 74 -5.66 -3.56 -1.48
CA LEU A 74 -5.93 -2.97 -0.18
C LEU A 74 -5.02 -3.59 0.87
N VAL A 75 -4.51 -2.78 1.79
CA VAL A 75 -3.74 -3.26 2.94
C VAL A 75 -4.51 -2.93 4.20
N THR A 76 -4.71 -3.92 5.06
CA THR A 76 -5.43 -3.78 6.32
C THR A 76 -4.70 -4.50 7.45
N ILE A 77 -5.09 -4.24 8.68
CA ILE A 77 -4.68 -5.03 9.83
C ILE A 77 -5.89 -5.82 10.37
N PRO A 78 -5.70 -6.97 11.03
CA PRO A 78 -6.79 -7.77 11.57
C PRO A 78 -7.40 -7.11 12.81
N SER A 79 -8.14 -6.01 12.62
CA SER A 79 -8.86 -5.31 13.70
C SER A 79 -10.22 -4.84 13.23
N ASP A 80 -11.20 -4.83 14.15
CA ASP A 80 -12.58 -4.41 13.85
C ASP A 80 -12.67 -2.93 13.43
N VAL A 81 -11.82 -2.08 14.00
CA VAL A 81 -11.74 -0.66 13.62
C VAL A 81 -11.27 -0.52 12.18
N SER A 82 -10.23 -1.24 11.80
CA SER A 82 -9.70 -1.23 10.43
C SER A 82 -10.71 -1.75 9.43
N ARG A 83 -11.50 -2.77 9.78
CA ARG A 83 -12.57 -3.31 8.94
C ARG A 83 -13.54 -2.23 8.48
N GLY A 84 -14.03 -1.41 9.41
CA GLY A 84 -14.97 -0.33 9.09
C GLY A 84 -14.40 0.73 8.13
N VAL A 85 -13.10 1.04 8.27
CA VAL A 85 -12.42 1.98 7.38
C VAL A 85 -12.24 1.39 5.98
N VAL A 86 -11.75 0.17 5.90
CA VAL A 86 -11.49 -0.50 4.62
C VAL A 86 -12.78 -0.80 3.87
N SER A 87 -13.85 -1.23 4.55
CA SER A 87 -15.15 -1.45 3.92
C SER A 87 -15.71 -0.19 3.24
N ARG A 88 -15.53 0.98 3.85
CA ARG A 88 -15.91 2.26 3.23
C ARG A 88 -15.05 2.58 2.01
N ALA A 89 -13.76 2.31 2.06
CA ALA A 89 -12.86 2.48 0.93
C ALA A 89 -13.26 1.56 -0.24
N VAL A 90 -13.53 0.27 0.03
CA VAL A 90 -14.03 -0.69 -0.97
C VAL A 90 -15.32 -0.17 -1.62
N ALA A 91 -16.29 0.27 -0.82
CA ALA A 91 -17.57 0.77 -1.34
C ALA A 91 -17.40 2.02 -2.23
N ALA A 92 -16.44 2.89 -1.91
CA ALA A 92 -16.09 4.03 -2.75
C ALA A 92 -15.42 3.60 -4.06
N MET A 93 -14.42 2.73 -3.97
CA MET A 93 -13.66 2.26 -5.13
C MET A 93 -14.48 1.43 -6.11
N ARG A 94 -15.52 0.70 -5.65
CA ARG A 94 -16.47 -0.01 -6.54
C ARG A 94 -17.24 0.91 -7.48
N LYS A 95 -17.20 2.22 -7.26
CA LYS A 95 -17.80 3.23 -8.14
C LYS A 95 -16.85 3.72 -9.23
N THR A 96 -15.60 3.32 -9.18
CA THR A 96 -14.57 3.67 -10.18
C THR A 96 -14.38 2.51 -11.17
N PRO A 97 -13.77 2.76 -12.34
CA PRO A 97 -13.51 1.71 -13.33
C PRO A 97 -12.34 0.79 -12.95
N ASN A 98 -11.68 1.03 -11.84
CA ASN A 98 -10.48 0.31 -11.42
C ASN A 98 -10.80 -1.10 -10.91
N ARG A 99 -9.92 -2.05 -11.20
CA ARG A 99 -9.99 -3.38 -10.60
C ARG A 99 -9.48 -3.35 -9.16
N ILE A 100 -10.20 -3.96 -8.24
CA ILE A 100 -9.72 -4.26 -6.90
C ILE A 100 -9.28 -5.72 -6.91
N LEU A 101 -7.97 -5.97 -6.85
CA LEU A 101 -7.41 -7.32 -6.96
C LEU A 101 -7.65 -8.16 -5.71
N GLY A 102 -7.79 -7.49 -4.58
CA GLY A 102 -7.99 -8.13 -3.27
C GLY A 102 -7.35 -7.32 -2.15
N TYR A 103 -7.15 -7.98 -1.01
CA TYR A 103 -6.54 -7.36 0.15
C TYR A 103 -5.43 -8.21 0.77
N VAL A 104 -4.50 -7.52 1.43
CA VAL A 104 -3.42 -8.08 2.23
C VAL A 104 -3.67 -7.75 3.70
N GLU A 105 -3.63 -8.75 4.57
CA GLU A 105 -3.60 -8.54 6.02
C GLU A 105 -2.17 -8.31 6.48
N ASN A 106 -1.83 -7.08 6.83
CA ASN A 106 -0.56 -6.77 7.45
C ASN A 106 -0.65 -6.92 8.97
N MET A 107 0.46 -7.16 9.64
CA MET A 107 0.51 -7.42 11.09
C MET A 107 -0.44 -8.54 11.52
N SER A 108 -0.58 -9.57 10.68
CA SER A 108 -1.46 -10.71 10.93
C SER A 108 -1.07 -11.56 12.14
N GLY A 109 0.16 -11.40 12.62
CA GLY A 109 0.74 -12.02 13.79
C GLY A 109 2.11 -11.42 14.05
N TYR A 110 2.80 -11.90 15.08
CA TYR A 110 4.17 -11.55 15.41
C TYR A 110 5.09 -12.74 15.12
N TYR A 111 6.10 -12.53 14.30
CA TYR A 111 7.13 -13.54 14.06
C TYR A 111 8.13 -13.56 15.24
N CYS A 112 8.19 -14.67 15.94
CA CYS A 112 9.08 -14.90 17.07
C CYS A 112 10.32 -15.66 16.58
N GLU A 113 11.48 -15.00 16.56
CA GLU A 113 12.76 -15.64 16.15
C GLU A 113 13.17 -16.80 17.06
N GLY A 114 12.88 -16.69 18.37
CA GLY A 114 13.29 -17.71 19.34
C GLY A 114 12.54 -19.05 19.19
N CYS A 115 11.36 -19.07 18.58
CA CYS A 115 10.60 -20.29 18.35
C CYS A 115 10.27 -20.54 16.87
N ASP A 116 10.76 -19.68 15.97
CA ASP A 116 10.53 -19.76 14.52
C ASP A 116 9.04 -19.93 14.17
N ALA A 117 8.19 -19.16 14.84
CA ALA A 117 6.74 -19.27 14.70
C ALA A 117 6.05 -17.93 14.71
N VAL A 118 4.94 -17.85 13.99
CA VAL A 118 4.05 -16.68 14.03
C VAL A 118 3.07 -16.84 15.18
N ARG A 119 3.01 -15.84 16.05
CA ARG A 119 2.09 -15.74 17.20
C ARG A 119 1.01 -14.70 16.92
N PRO A 120 -0.24 -14.92 17.39
CA PRO A 120 -1.29 -13.91 17.24
C PRO A 120 -0.88 -12.58 17.90
N LEU A 121 -1.10 -11.46 17.20
CA LEU A 121 -0.97 -10.11 17.75
C LEU A 121 -2.27 -9.61 18.38
N PHE A 122 -3.40 -10.05 17.81
CA PHE A 122 -4.72 -9.61 18.24
C PHE A 122 -5.51 -10.82 18.73
N THR A 123 -6.04 -10.72 19.95
CA THR A 123 -6.91 -11.74 20.52
C THR A 123 -8.34 -11.54 19.99
N GLY A 124 -8.91 -12.57 19.38
CA GLY A 124 -10.29 -12.54 18.90
C GLY A 124 -10.52 -11.95 17.52
N SER A 125 -9.47 -11.57 16.80
CA SER A 125 -9.64 -11.12 15.42
C SER A 125 -9.87 -12.29 14.48
N THR A 126 -11.08 -12.42 14.01
CA THR A 126 -11.39 -13.17 12.79
C THR A 126 -10.83 -12.40 11.59
N SER A 127 -10.40 -13.11 10.56
CA SER A 127 -10.01 -12.50 9.28
C SER A 127 -11.09 -11.49 8.85
N VAL A 128 -10.64 -10.35 8.34
CA VAL A 128 -11.55 -9.30 7.87
C VAL A 128 -12.25 -9.81 6.61
N ASP A 129 -13.56 -10.07 6.70
CA ASP A 129 -14.37 -10.36 5.52
C ASP A 129 -14.74 -9.05 4.84
N LEU A 130 -14.14 -8.79 3.67
CA LEU A 130 -14.33 -7.58 2.87
C LEU A 130 -15.13 -7.85 1.59
N ASP A 131 -15.64 -9.07 1.41
CA ASP A 131 -16.20 -9.49 0.12
C ASP A 131 -15.20 -9.27 -1.04
N LEU A 132 -13.93 -9.55 -0.76
CA LEU A 132 -12.79 -9.47 -1.67
C LEU A 132 -11.83 -10.64 -1.44
N PRO A 133 -11.10 -11.09 -2.47
CA PRO A 133 -10.08 -12.12 -2.31
C PRO A 133 -9.00 -11.68 -1.31
N ARG A 134 -8.69 -12.55 -0.34
CA ARG A 134 -7.50 -12.37 0.51
C ARG A 134 -6.27 -12.84 -0.24
N LEU A 135 -5.39 -11.92 -0.61
CA LEU A 135 -4.15 -12.21 -1.34
C LEU A 135 -3.12 -12.89 -0.44
N GLY A 136 -3.04 -12.45 0.81
CA GLY A 136 -2.13 -13.03 1.79
C GLY A 136 -2.21 -12.35 3.15
N ALA A 137 -1.38 -12.82 4.07
CA ALA A 137 -1.21 -12.28 5.41
C ALA A 137 0.27 -12.17 5.73
N VAL A 138 0.72 -10.98 6.08
CA VAL A 138 2.12 -10.69 6.42
C VAL A 138 2.24 -10.50 7.93
N PRO A 139 3.01 -11.33 8.64
CA PRO A 139 3.25 -11.14 10.06
C PRO A 139 4.15 -9.93 10.30
N PHE A 140 3.99 -9.28 11.45
CA PHE A 140 4.97 -8.32 11.93
C PHE A 140 6.31 -9.02 12.21
N ASP A 141 7.35 -8.51 11.61
CA ASP A 141 8.71 -9.03 11.72
C ASP A 141 9.66 -7.87 12.04
N PRO A 142 10.23 -7.83 13.25
CA PRO A 142 11.14 -6.75 13.66
C PRO A 142 12.38 -6.63 12.75
N ALA A 143 12.88 -7.75 12.23
CA ALA A 143 14.05 -7.71 11.35
C ALA A 143 13.70 -7.11 9.98
N LEU A 144 12.50 -7.39 9.44
CA LEU A 144 12.01 -6.75 8.22
C LEU A 144 11.82 -5.25 8.44
N ALA A 145 11.21 -4.84 9.55
CA ALA A 145 11.05 -3.43 9.89
C ALA A 145 12.41 -2.70 9.95
N ALA A 146 13.36 -3.27 10.69
CA ALA A 146 14.71 -2.71 10.78
C ALA A 146 15.50 -2.71 9.46
N ALA A 147 15.25 -3.65 8.55
CA ALA A 147 15.82 -3.66 7.22
C ALA A 147 15.24 -2.55 6.33
N CYS A 148 13.92 -2.33 6.41
CA CYS A 148 13.25 -1.23 5.71
C CYS A 148 13.76 0.13 6.19
N ASP A 149 13.92 0.34 7.52
CA ASP A 149 14.44 1.58 8.08
C ASP A 149 15.86 1.89 7.60
N ARG A 150 16.67 0.87 7.38
CA ARG A 150 18.05 1.02 6.88
C ARG A 150 18.14 1.06 5.36
N GLY A 151 17.05 0.83 4.63
CA GLY A 151 17.06 0.68 3.19
C GLY A 151 17.93 -0.50 2.70
N THR A 152 18.05 -1.56 3.51
CA THR A 152 18.85 -2.74 3.20
C THR A 152 17.97 -3.97 2.99
N PRO A 153 18.24 -4.81 1.98
CA PRO A 153 17.48 -6.03 1.82
C PRO A 153 17.67 -6.97 3.02
N LEU A 154 16.62 -7.70 3.37
CA LEU A 154 16.70 -8.76 4.37
C LEU A 154 17.32 -10.01 3.72
N ALA A 155 18.44 -10.50 4.30
CA ALA A 155 19.23 -11.56 3.68
C ALA A 155 18.62 -12.98 3.81
N ASP A 156 17.79 -13.22 4.83
CA ASP A 156 17.18 -14.53 5.07
C ASP A 156 15.81 -14.64 4.43
N GLY A 157 15.75 -15.17 3.21
CA GLY A 157 14.53 -15.37 2.43
C GLY A 157 13.56 -16.42 3.00
N ARG A 158 13.92 -17.15 4.08
CA ARG A 158 13.06 -18.16 4.71
C ARG A 158 12.16 -17.59 5.81
N ARG A 159 12.31 -16.33 6.14
CA ARG A 159 11.47 -15.66 7.14
C ARG A 159 10.01 -15.65 6.70
N ALA A 160 9.11 -15.91 7.64
CA ALA A 160 7.67 -16.00 7.36
C ALA A 160 7.10 -14.75 6.69
N SER A 161 7.64 -13.56 7.01
CA SER A 161 7.27 -12.29 6.39
C SER A 161 7.62 -12.24 4.90
N LEU A 162 8.84 -12.64 4.53
CA LEU A 162 9.30 -12.65 3.13
C LEU A 162 8.57 -13.73 2.31
N VAL A 163 8.42 -14.92 2.87
CA VAL A 163 7.66 -16.01 2.21
C VAL A 163 6.23 -15.57 1.93
N ALA A 164 5.61 -14.84 2.86
CA ALA A 164 4.28 -14.30 2.65
C ALA A 164 4.23 -13.24 1.53
N ILE A 165 5.22 -12.33 1.50
CA ILE A 165 5.33 -11.29 0.46
C ILE A 165 5.54 -11.93 -0.91
N ASP A 166 6.44 -12.91 -1.04
CA ASP A 166 6.69 -13.63 -2.29
C ASP A 166 5.44 -14.35 -2.80
N ALA A 167 4.68 -14.98 -1.90
CA ALA A 167 3.42 -15.63 -2.25
C ALA A 167 2.35 -14.62 -2.72
N ILE A 168 2.31 -13.43 -2.14
CA ILE A 168 1.43 -12.34 -2.58
C ILE A 168 1.85 -11.84 -3.96
N ALA A 169 3.15 -11.60 -4.17
CA ALA A 169 3.68 -11.16 -5.46
C ALA A 169 3.36 -12.17 -6.57
N ALA A 170 3.55 -13.46 -6.34
CA ALA A 170 3.19 -14.51 -7.30
C ALA A 170 1.69 -14.50 -7.65
N LYS A 171 0.81 -14.31 -6.67
CA LYS A 171 -0.63 -14.18 -6.93
C LYS A 171 -0.97 -12.94 -7.76
N LEU A 172 -0.32 -11.80 -7.47
CA LEU A 172 -0.53 -10.56 -8.22
C LEU A 172 -0.08 -10.71 -9.66
N SER A 173 1.07 -11.35 -9.92
CA SER A 173 1.54 -11.64 -11.27
C SER A 173 0.52 -12.47 -12.05
N LEU A 174 -0.03 -13.53 -11.45
CA LEU A 174 -1.08 -14.35 -12.07
C LEU A 174 -2.36 -13.57 -12.35
N LEU A 175 -2.78 -12.67 -11.45
CA LEU A 175 -4.00 -11.87 -11.64
C LEU A 175 -3.86 -10.78 -12.70
N LEU A 176 -2.64 -10.34 -12.97
CA LEU A 176 -2.31 -9.30 -13.95
C LEU A 176 -1.76 -9.87 -15.27
N GLU A 177 -1.63 -11.20 -15.37
CA GLU A 177 -1.16 -11.90 -16.58
C GLU A 177 0.25 -11.46 -17.05
N VAL A 178 1.16 -11.24 -16.07
CA VAL A 178 2.54 -10.82 -16.30
C VAL A 178 3.53 -11.91 -15.90
#